data_fe57977b104a8f89267eb2281641e558
#
_entry.id   fe57977b104a8f89267eb2281641e558
#
_cell.length_a   1.000
_cell.length_b   1.000
_cell.length_c   1.000
_cell.angle_alpha   90.00
_cell.angle_beta   90.00
_cell.angle_gamma   90.00
#
_symmetry.space_group_name_H-M   'P 1'
#
loop_
_entity.id
_entity.type
_entity.pdbx_description
1 polymer ?
#
loop_
_entity_poly.entity_id
_entity_poly.type
_entity_poly.pdbx_seq_one_letter_code
_entity_poly.pdbx_strand_id
1 'polypeptide(L)'
;GDFNLERIRLYPLSVCGQNDYMAGSIDTVGIRGLLYDKGISARLLKIDRPNLRYVLVSSFNKKDVKSVKPANSRVDVESILNPFLRYFSVKRLILNHAYVTIDDKSMSDPVTYKLNDFNFFATGIWVNRQTGKGSGLFFDYGNMGFNFSRFDNYLPGKEYRLSVRKGQFS
;
A
#
# COMPACT_ATOMS: atom_id res chain seq x y z
N GLY A 1 5.84 -18.32 16.38
CA GLY A 1 7.18 -17.75 16.38
C GLY A 1 7.17 -16.25 16.28
N ASP A 2 8.28 -15.65 16.56
CA ASP A 2 8.53 -14.21 16.41
C ASP A 2 9.72 -14.04 15.48
N PHE A 3 9.61 -13.06 14.57
CA PHE A 3 10.72 -12.74 13.71
C PHE A 3 10.89 -11.24 13.46
N ASN A 4 12.12 -10.81 13.14
CA ASN A 4 12.44 -9.45 12.77
C ASN A 4 13.26 -9.47 11.46
N LEU A 5 12.82 -8.67 10.49
CA LEU A 5 13.51 -8.45 9.24
C LEU A 5 13.99 -7.00 9.22
N GLU A 6 15.22 -6.78 8.79
CA GLU A 6 15.85 -5.47 8.78
C GLU A 6 16.37 -5.13 7.38
N ARG A 7 16.39 -3.83 7.07
CA ARG A 7 16.97 -3.27 5.85
C ARG A 7 16.40 -3.89 4.56
N ILE A 8 15.08 -4.03 4.51
CA ILE A 8 14.38 -4.58 3.36
C ILE A 8 14.40 -3.54 2.24
N ARG A 9 14.67 -3.98 1.02
CA ARG A 9 14.58 -3.15 -0.18
C ARG A 9 13.58 -3.73 -1.17
N LEU A 10 12.77 -2.86 -1.73
CA LEU A 10 11.77 -3.20 -2.74
C LEU A 10 12.24 -2.65 -4.09
N TYR A 11 12.38 -3.53 -5.05
CA TYR A 11 12.76 -3.18 -6.41
C TYR A 11 11.62 -3.56 -7.37
N PRO A 12 11.31 -2.72 -8.36
CA PRO A 12 10.35 -3.11 -9.38
C PRO A 12 10.89 -4.28 -10.20
N LEU A 13 10.05 -5.29 -10.45
CA LEU A 13 10.42 -6.48 -11.22
C LEU A 13 10.48 -6.22 -12.73
N SER A 14 9.82 -5.18 -13.23
CA SER A 14 9.81 -4.81 -14.63
C SER A 14 10.48 -3.47 -14.85
N VAL A 15 11.25 -3.37 -15.92
CA VAL A 15 11.87 -2.13 -16.33
C VAL A 15 10.79 -1.17 -16.81
N CYS A 16 10.59 -0.18 -16.01
CA CYS A 16 10.22 1.20 -16.27
C CYS A 16 9.60 1.55 -17.64
N GLY A 17 8.39 2.02 -17.62
CA GLY A 17 7.84 2.87 -18.64
C GLY A 17 6.42 2.57 -19.09
N GLN A 18 5.89 1.39 -18.80
CA GLN A 18 4.55 1.00 -19.26
C GLN A 18 3.56 0.64 -18.14
N ASN A 19 4.03 0.31 -16.94
CA ASN A 19 3.19 -0.10 -15.83
C ASN A 19 3.51 0.69 -14.57
N ASP A 20 2.51 0.81 -13.72
CA ASP A 20 2.68 1.34 -12.36
C ASP A 20 3.65 0.46 -11.58
N TYR A 21 4.47 1.06 -10.75
CA TYR A 21 5.40 0.31 -9.92
C TYR A 21 5.61 0.95 -8.55
N MET A 22 6.05 0.12 -7.61
CA MET A 22 6.46 0.54 -6.28
C MET A 22 7.93 0.19 -6.04
N ALA A 23 8.66 1.12 -5.46
CA ALA A 23 10.04 0.93 -5.03
C ALA A 23 10.23 1.55 -3.64
N GLY A 24 11.29 1.17 -2.95
CA GLY A 24 11.60 1.80 -1.67
C GLY A 24 12.38 0.92 -0.72
N SER A 25 12.34 1.28 0.55
CA SER A 25 12.99 0.54 1.62
C SER A 25 12.11 0.52 2.86
N ILE A 26 12.33 -0.46 3.70
CA ILE A 26 11.72 -0.59 5.02
C ILE A 26 12.84 -0.89 6.01
N ASP A 27 12.95 -0.10 7.05
CA ASP A 27 13.99 -0.30 8.04
C ASP A 27 13.79 -1.61 8.80
N THR A 28 12.59 -1.82 9.31
CA THR A 28 12.29 -3.00 10.12
C THR A 28 10.87 -3.49 9.90
N VAL A 29 10.72 -4.81 9.79
CA VAL A 29 9.45 -5.52 9.85
C VAL A 29 9.50 -6.52 11.00
N GLY A 30 8.75 -6.27 12.06
CA GLY A 30 8.58 -7.16 13.19
C GLY A 30 7.29 -7.95 13.11
N ILE A 31 7.36 -9.25 13.23
CA ILE A 31 6.21 -10.16 13.27
C ILE A 31 6.25 -10.90 14.61
N ARG A 32 5.14 -10.86 15.35
CA ARG A 32 5.03 -11.57 16.63
C ARG A 32 3.83 -12.50 16.67
N GLY A 33 4.03 -13.65 17.29
CA GLY A 33 3.02 -14.67 17.43
C GLY A 33 2.57 -15.23 16.11
N LEU A 34 3.52 -15.50 15.21
CA LEU A 34 3.28 -16.13 13.92
C LEU A 34 2.89 -17.58 14.12
N LEU A 35 1.76 -17.96 13.56
CA LEU A 35 1.22 -19.30 13.52
C LEU A 35 0.91 -19.68 12.07
N TYR A 36 1.13 -20.94 11.73
CA TYR A 36 0.75 -21.53 10.45
C TYR A 36 -0.16 -22.73 10.73
N ASP A 37 -1.41 -22.61 10.29
CA ASP A 37 -2.39 -23.71 10.27
C ASP A 37 -3.33 -23.50 9.08
N LYS A 38 -3.04 -24.15 7.96
CA LYS A 38 -3.76 -23.96 6.68
C LYS A 38 -3.89 -22.52 6.22
N GLY A 39 -3.27 -21.60 6.93
CA GLY A 39 -3.19 -20.16 6.69
C GLY A 39 -2.10 -19.57 7.57
N ILE A 40 -1.85 -18.28 7.40
CA ILE A 40 -0.89 -17.53 8.21
C ILE A 40 -1.66 -16.59 9.12
N SER A 41 -1.35 -16.64 10.41
CA SER A 41 -1.85 -15.65 11.37
C SER A 41 -0.71 -15.06 12.20
N ALA A 42 -0.84 -13.79 12.55
CA ALA A 42 0.09 -13.10 13.43
C ALA A 42 -0.65 -12.26 14.46
N ARG A 43 -0.12 -12.17 15.69
CA ARG A 43 -0.67 -11.27 16.71
C ARG A 43 -0.34 -9.82 16.41
N LEU A 44 0.87 -9.56 15.91
CA LEU A 44 1.35 -8.22 15.61
C LEU A 44 2.20 -8.28 14.34
N LEU A 45 1.92 -7.37 13.42
CA LEU A 45 2.80 -6.97 12.32
C LEU A 45 3.15 -5.50 12.50
N LYS A 46 4.42 -5.21 12.74
CA LYS A 46 4.93 -3.85 12.92
C LYS A 46 5.91 -3.53 11.79
N ILE A 47 5.68 -2.40 11.13
CA ILE A 47 6.52 -1.91 10.04
C ILE A 47 7.03 -0.53 10.45
N ASP A 48 8.33 -0.39 10.61
CA ASP A 48 8.95 0.84 11.03
C ASP A 48 9.72 1.51 9.87
N ARG A 49 9.50 2.79 9.72
CA ARG A 49 10.17 3.70 8.79
C ARG A 49 10.23 3.18 7.34
N PRO A 50 9.10 2.76 6.76
CA PRO A 50 9.06 2.51 5.33
C PRO A 50 9.21 3.83 4.56
N ASN A 51 10.09 3.81 3.55
CA ASN A 51 10.24 4.88 2.59
C ASN A 51 9.83 4.34 1.23
N LEU A 52 8.61 4.62 0.82
CA LEU A 52 7.97 4.04 -0.34
C LEU A 52 7.73 5.09 -1.41
N ARG A 53 8.02 4.74 -2.64
CA ARG A 53 7.72 5.53 -3.83
C ARG A 53 6.84 4.73 -4.75
N TYR A 54 5.65 5.24 -5.01
CA TYR A 54 4.72 4.67 -5.98
C TYR A 54 4.67 5.57 -7.22
N VAL A 55 4.86 4.99 -8.38
CA VAL A 55 4.86 5.69 -9.66
C VAL A 55 3.71 5.20 -10.51
N LEU A 56 2.79 6.11 -10.80
CA LEU A 56 1.67 5.91 -11.72
C LEU A 56 2.12 6.32 -13.13
N VAL A 57 2.10 5.38 -14.04
CA VAL A 57 2.58 5.58 -15.43
C VAL A 57 1.46 5.45 -16.45
N SER A 58 0.32 4.86 -16.09
CA SER A 58 -0.78 4.55 -17.00
C SER A 58 -1.26 5.80 -17.74
N SER A 59 -0.71 6.01 -18.91
CA SER A 59 -1.23 7.00 -19.84
C SER A 59 -2.58 6.50 -20.34
N PHE A 60 -3.65 7.19 -20.02
CA PHE A 60 -4.93 7.08 -20.70
C PHE A 60 -4.76 7.56 -22.16
N ASN A 61 -4.12 6.75 -23.01
CA ASN A 61 -4.25 6.92 -24.44
C ASN A 61 -5.66 6.53 -24.86
N LYS A 62 -6.57 7.52 -24.81
CA LYS A 62 -7.99 7.37 -25.19
C LYS A 62 -8.22 7.01 -26.67
N LYS A 63 -7.20 6.70 -27.47
CA LYS A 63 -7.35 6.49 -28.91
C LYS A 63 -7.51 5.03 -29.36
N ASP A 64 -7.30 4.04 -28.49
CA ASP A 64 -7.46 2.62 -28.85
C ASP A 64 -8.39 1.87 -27.90
N VAL A 65 -9.61 2.43 -27.66
CA VAL A 65 -10.66 1.70 -26.96
C VAL A 65 -11.35 0.76 -27.94
N LYS A 66 -10.66 -0.24 -28.45
CA LYS A 66 -11.28 -1.51 -28.81
C LYS A 66 -11.04 -2.45 -27.64
N SER A 67 -12.03 -2.51 -26.75
CA SER A 67 -12.34 -3.61 -25.81
C SER A 67 -11.14 -4.36 -25.18
N VAL A 68 -10.16 -3.65 -24.68
CA VAL A 68 -9.28 -4.23 -23.66
C VAL A 68 -10.04 -4.07 -22.35
N LYS A 69 -10.57 -5.17 -21.80
CA LYS A 69 -11.03 -5.19 -20.42
C LYS A 69 -9.94 -4.51 -19.59
N PRO A 70 -10.26 -3.51 -18.73
CA PRO A 70 -9.25 -2.90 -17.89
C PRO A 70 -8.53 -4.04 -17.19
N ALA A 71 -7.23 -4.18 -17.44
CA ALA A 71 -6.38 -5.00 -16.61
C ALA A 71 -6.52 -4.38 -15.23
N ASN A 72 -7.39 -4.97 -14.42
CA ASN A 72 -7.56 -4.58 -13.04
C ASN A 72 -6.18 -4.71 -12.42
N SER A 73 -5.50 -3.59 -12.17
CA SER A 73 -4.33 -3.49 -11.31
C SER A 73 -4.73 -3.73 -9.84
N ARG A 74 -5.84 -4.40 -9.63
CA ARG A 74 -6.19 -4.98 -8.34
C ARG A 74 -5.12 -6.02 -8.06
N VAL A 75 -4.34 -5.77 -7.03
CA VAL A 75 -3.49 -6.79 -6.43
C VAL A 75 -4.35 -8.05 -6.35
N ASP A 76 -4.02 -9.04 -7.19
CA ASP A 76 -4.78 -10.28 -7.22
C ASP A 76 -4.43 -11.06 -5.95
N VAL A 77 -5.27 -10.84 -4.94
CA VAL A 77 -5.11 -11.50 -3.63
C VAL A 77 -5.16 -13.02 -3.78
N GLU A 78 -5.86 -13.53 -4.81
CA GLU A 78 -5.88 -14.96 -5.11
C GLU A 78 -4.52 -15.46 -5.59
N SER A 79 -3.73 -14.64 -6.30
CA SER A 79 -2.38 -14.99 -6.71
C SER A 79 -1.37 -14.90 -5.55
N ILE A 80 -1.61 -14.04 -4.58
CA ILE A 80 -0.79 -13.92 -3.36
C ILE A 80 -1.13 -15.04 -2.39
N LEU A 81 -2.42 -15.35 -2.24
CA LEU A 81 -2.87 -16.53 -1.49
C LEU A 81 -2.70 -17.75 -2.38
N ASN A 82 -1.46 -18.25 -2.47
CA ASN A 82 -1.15 -19.54 -3.10
C ASN A 82 -2.19 -20.59 -2.67
N PRO A 83 -2.52 -21.59 -3.51
CA PRO A 83 -3.44 -22.68 -3.15
C PRO A 83 -3.16 -23.35 -1.79
N PHE A 84 -1.98 -23.17 -1.23
CA PHE A 84 -1.59 -23.66 0.08
C PHE A 84 -2.04 -22.79 1.27
N LEU A 85 -2.40 -21.52 1.02
CA LEU A 85 -2.84 -20.60 2.08
C LEU A 85 -4.34 -20.33 1.94
N ARG A 86 -5.10 -20.71 2.95
CA ARG A 86 -6.55 -20.45 3.00
C ARG A 86 -6.88 -19.04 3.45
N TYR A 87 -6.03 -18.46 4.29
CA TYR A 87 -6.20 -17.13 4.84
C TYR A 87 -4.88 -16.51 5.30
N PHE A 88 -4.89 -15.21 5.39
CA PHE A 88 -3.89 -14.42 6.10
C PHE A 88 -4.60 -13.53 7.11
N SER A 89 -4.15 -13.52 8.36
CA SER A 89 -4.75 -12.68 9.39
C SER A 89 -3.71 -12.01 10.27
N VAL A 90 -3.99 -10.78 10.66
CA VAL A 90 -3.15 -10.02 11.59
C VAL A 90 -4.05 -9.37 12.63
N LYS A 91 -3.85 -9.73 13.91
CA LYS A 91 -4.64 -9.14 14.99
C LYS A 91 -4.37 -7.63 15.13
N ARG A 92 -3.14 -7.19 14.95
CA ARG A 92 -2.75 -5.77 14.97
C ARG A 92 -1.67 -5.50 13.94
N LEU A 93 -1.92 -4.55 13.04
CA LEU A 93 -0.94 -3.96 12.13
C LEU A 93 -0.60 -2.56 12.63
N ILE A 94 0.69 -2.25 12.68
CA ILE A 94 1.21 -0.92 13.03
C ILE A 94 2.24 -0.54 11.97
N LEU A 95 2.03 0.62 11.36
CA LEU A 95 2.96 1.26 10.45
C LEU A 95 3.40 2.57 11.09
N ASN A 96 4.68 2.72 11.36
CA ASN A 96 5.22 3.90 12.01
C ASN A 96 6.18 4.67 11.10
N HIS A 97 6.10 5.99 11.18
CA HIS A 97 7.05 6.91 10.56
C HIS A 97 7.26 6.64 9.06
N ALA A 98 6.18 6.35 8.33
CA ALA A 98 6.24 6.10 6.89
C ALA A 98 6.47 7.41 6.11
N TYR A 99 7.32 7.32 5.08
CA TYR A 99 7.49 8.33 4.06
C TYR A 99 6.94 7.75 2.75
N VAL A 100 5.91 8.39 2.22
CA VAL A 100 5.26 7.93 0.99
C VAL A 100 5.34 9.02 -0.06
N THR A 101 5.91 8.68 -1.21
CA THR A 101 5.92 9.53 -2.39
C THR A 101 5.07 8.89 -3.47
N ILE A 102 4.14 9.62 -4.04
CA ILE A 102 3.34 9.18 -5.18
C ILE A 102 3.67 10.11 -6.34
N ASP A 103 4.30 9.58 -7.39
CA ASP A 103 4.56 10.29 -8.63
C ASP A 103 3.48 9.92 -9.64
N ASP A 104 2.55 10.80 -9.86
CA ASP A 104 1.52 10.63 -10.89
C ASP A 104 2.02 11.20 -12.22
N LYS A 105 2.44 10.30 -13.09
CA LYS A 105 2.88 10.58 -14.46
C LYS A 105 1.79 10.27 -15.50
N SER A 106 0.61 9.88 -15.07
CA SER A 106 -0.51 9.55 -15.95
C SER A 106 -1.15 10.79 -16.59
N MET A 107 -0.90 11.95 -15.99
CA MET A 107 -1.41 13.24 -16.47
C MET A 107 -0.41 13.95 -17.39
N SER A 108 -0.89 14.86 -18.23
CA SER A 108 -0.05 15.71 -19.09
C SER A 108 0.92 16.57 -18.28
N ASP A 109 0.56 16.93 -17.06
CA ASP A 109 1.41 17.64 -16.10
C ASP A 109 1.65 16.74 -14.88
N PRO A 110 2.80 16.07 -14.79
CA PRO A 110 3.11 15.14 -13.70
C PRO A 110 3.08 15.84 -12.34
N VAL A 111 2.46 15.17 -11.37
CA VAL A 111 2.34 15.67 -9.99
C VAL A 111 2.98 14.68 -9.04
N THR A 112 3.74 15.20 -8.08
CA THR A 112 4.30 14.41 -6.99
C THR A 112 3.64 14.76 -5.67
N TYR A 113 3.05 13.77 -5.02
CA TYR A 113 2.49 13.89 -3.68
C TYR A 113 3.46 13.30 -2.67
N LYS A 114 3.68 14.00 -1.56
CA LYS A 114 4.53 13.54 -0.46
C LYS A 114 3.76 13.54 0.84
N LEU A 115 3.77 12.41 1.51
CA LEU A 115 3.20 12.21 2.83
C LEU A 115 4.34 11.85 3.78
N ASN A 116 4.60 12.74 4.74
CA ASN A 116 5.71 12.58 5.66
C ASN A 116 5.22 12.18 7.04
N ASP A 117 5.98 11.30 7.68
CA ASP A 117 5.71 10.81 9.03
C ASP A 117 4.28 10.27 9.17
N PHE A 118 3.88 9.46 8.19
CA PHE A 118 2.60 8.81 8.18
C PHE A 118 2.62 7.61 9.12
N ASN A 119 1.65 7.57 10.01
CA ASN A 119 1.45 6.46 10.92
C ASN A 119 0.06 5.86 10.66
N PHE A 120 -0.02 4.55 10.65
CA PHE A 120 -1.24 3.82 10.42
C PHE A 120 -1.35 2.66 11.39
N PHE A 121 -2.55 2.39 11.85
CA PHE A 121 -2.84 1.17 12.59
C PHE A 121 -4.14 0.55 12.07
N ALA A 122 -4.20 -0.77 12.14
CA ALA A 122 -5.43 -1.51 11.93
C ALA A 122 -5.48 -2.73 12.86
N THR A 123 -6.68 -3.15 13.19
CA THR A 123 -6.91 -4.34 14.01
C THR A 123 -7.83 -5.31 13.28
N GLY A 124 -7.69 -6.60 13.58
CA GLY A 124 -8.56 -7.64 13.03
C GLY A 124 -8.45 -7.76 11.51
N ILE A 125 -7.26 -7.58 10.94
CA ILE A 125 -7.05 -7.74 9.52
C ILE A 125 -7.25 -9.20 9.13
N TRP A 126 -8.09 -9.40 8.13
CA TRP A 126 -8.39 -10.72 7.59
C TRP A 126 -8.43 -10.67 6.07
N VAL A 127 -7.71 -11.58 5.45
CA VAL A 127 -7.65 -11.74 3.99
C VAL A 127 -7.90 -13.22 3.67
N ASN A 128 -8.90 -13.48 2.85
CA ASN A 128 -9.19 -14.81 2.30
C ASN A 128 -9.67 -14.67 0.85
N ARG A 129 -10.01 -15.77 0.19
CA ARG A 129 -10.48 -15.77 -1.20
C ARG A 129 -11.78 -15.00 -1.44
N GLN A 130 -12.54 -14.67 -0.41
CA GLN A 130 -13.80 -13.93 -0.51
C GLN A 130 -13.64 -12.45 -0.15
N THR A 131 -12.52 -12.10 0.47
CA THR A 131 -12.22 -10.72 0.89
C THR A 131 -12.16 -9.79 -0.33
N GLY A 132 -12.76 -8.63 -0.22
CA GLY A 132 -12.77 -7.63 -1.30
C GLY A 132 -13.90 -7.77 -2.32
N LYS A 133 -14.69 -8.83 -2.28
CA LYS A 133 -15.82 -8.99 -3.23
C LYS A 133 -16.98 -8.00 -3.02
N GLY A 134 -17.00 -7.27 -1.90
CA GLY A 134 -18.07 -6.30 -1.58
C GLY A 134 -17.62 -4.93 -1.08
N SER A 135 -16.42 -4.78 -0.53
CA SER A 135 -16.00 -3.56 0.19
C SER A 135 -15.06 -2.64 -0.61
N GLY A 136 -14.57 -3.06 -1.77
CA GLY A 136 -13.55 -2.31 -2.51
C GLY A 136 -12.15 -2.33 -1.89
N LEU A 137 -12.01 -2.77 -0.64
CA LEU A 137 -10.74 -3.05 0.02
C LEU A 137 -10.36 -4.51 -0.19
N PHE A 138 -9.06 -4.78 -0.27
CA PHE A 138 -8.54 -6.14 -0.43
C PHE A 138 -8.40 -6.91 0.90
N PHE A 139 -8.88 -6.35 2.00
CA PHE A 139 -8.89 -6.97 3.34
C PHE A 139 -10.09 -6.51 4.15
N ASP A 140 -10.55 -7.36 5.05
CA ASP A 140 -11.49 -7.00 6.11
C ASP A 140 -10.71 -6.51 7.33
N TYR A 141 -11.30 -5.64 8.13
CA TYR A 141 -10.68 -5.07 9.33
C TYR A 141 -11.72 -4.78 10.43
N GLY A 142 -11.27 -4.71 11.66
CA GLY A 142 -12.11 -4.26 12.79
C GLY A 142 -12.09 -2.75 12.91
N ASN A 143 -10.97 -2.19 13.34
CA ASN A 143 -10.77 -0.75 13.46
C ASN A 143 -9.50 -0.34 12.70
N MET A 144 -9.50 0.85 12.14
CA MET A 144 -8.30 1.45 11.56
C MET A 144 -8.23 2.94 11.88
N GLY A 145 -7.01 3.46 11.86
CA GLY A 145 -6.78 4.90 11.96
C GLY A 145 -5.42 5.27 11.41
N PHE A 146 -5.25 6.54 11.11
CA PHE A 146 -3.99 7.08 10.64
C PHE A 146 -3.76 8.50 11.15
N ASN A 147 -2.51 8.89 11.22
CA ASN A 147 -2.10 10.28 11.38
C ASN A 147 -0.86 10.57 10.54
N PHE A 148 -0.63 11.83 10.26
CA PHE A 148 0.55 12.31 9.56
C PHE A 148 0.96 13.70 10.08
N SER A 149 2.25 13.99 10.04
CA SER A 149 2.79 15.25 10.52
C SER A 149 2.73 16.35 9.48
N ARG A 150 2.87 16.02 8.21
CA ARG A 150 2.90 17.02 7.14
C ARG A 150 2.47 16.45 5.80
N PHE A 151 1.56 17.15 5.17
CA PHE A 151 1.20 17.01 3.78
C PHE A 151 1.33 18.37 3.10
N ASP A 152 2.14 18.47 2.06
CA ASP A 152 2.41 19.73 1.38
C ASP A 152 2.59 19.46 -0.11
N ASN A 153 1.57 19.74 -0.90
CA ASN A 153 1.53 19.42 -2.31
C ASN A 153 0.81 20.48 -3.13
N TYR A 154 1.19 20.59 -4.39
CA TYR A 154 0.43 21.34 -5.37
C TYR A 154 -0.76 20.51 -5.86
N LEU A 155 -1.90 21.15 -6.01
CA LEU A 155 -3.05 20.54 -6.67
C LEU A 155 -2.79 20.45 -8.19
N PRO A 156 -3.53 19.59 -8.91
CA PRO A 156 -3.45 19.50 -10.35
C PRO A 156 -3.57 20.90 -11.00
N GLY A 157 -2.73 21.18 -12.00
CA GLY A 157 -2.63 22.51 -12.60
C GLY A 157 -1.65 23.46 -11.92
N LYS A 158 -1.13 23.10 -10.73
CA LYS A 158 -0.13 23.87 -9.95
C LYS A 158 -0.53 25.29 -9.54
N GLU A 159 -1.80 25.67 -9.74
CA GLU A 159 -2.30 26.99 -9.37
C GLU A 159 -2.50 27.12 -7.85
N TYR A 160 -2.74 26.00 -7.18
CA TYR A 160 -2.99 25.96 -5.75
C TYR A 160 -2.06 25.00 -5.05
N ARG A 161 -1.61 25.40 -3.86
CA ARG A 161 -0.84 24.58 -2.95
C ARG A 161 -1.67 24.23 -1.73
N LEU A 162 -1.84 22.93 -1.45
CA LEU A 162 -2.47 22.45 -0.23
C LEU A 162 -1.37 22.10 0.79
N SER A 163 -1.41 22.76 1.93
CA SER A 163 -0.52 22.48 3.05
C SER A 163 -1.34 22.12 4.28
N VAL A 164 -1.12 20.91 4.81
CA VAL A 164 -1.73 20.43 6.05
C VAL A 164 -0.61 20.07 7.01
N ARG A 165 -0.58 20.72 8.17
CA ARG A 165 0.50 20.50 9.17
C ARG A 165 0.29 19.24 9.98
N LYS A 166 -0.97 18.84 10.20
CA LYS A 166 -1.30 17.63 10.96
C LYS A 166 -2.67 17.13 10.55
N GLY A 167 -2.78 15.84 10.30
CA GLY A 167 -4.05 15.16 10.06
C GLY A 167 -4.18 13.93 10.93
N GLN A 168 -5.39 13.62 11.35
CA GLN A 168 -5.74 12.43 12.12
C GLN A 168 -7.11 11.94 11.74
N PHE A 169 -7.23 10.62 11.67
CA PHE A 169 -8.47 9.89 11.45
C PHE A 169 -8.48 8.62 12.34
N SER A 170 -9.61 8.31 12.95
CA SER A 170 -9.81 7.11 13.78
C SER A 170 -11.26 6.69 13.78
#